data_4da36cf8a09e1967b4113fc24b70e9d8
#
_entry.id   4da36cf8a09e1967b4113fc24b70e9d8
#
_cell.length_a   1.000
_cell.length_b   1.000
_cell.length_c   1.000
_cell.angle_alpha   90.00
_cell.angle_beta   90.00
_cell.angle_gamma   90.00
#
_symmetry.space_group_name_H-M   'P 1'
#
loop_
_entity.id
_entity.type
_entity.pdbx_description
1 polymer ?
#
loop_
_entity_poly.entity_id
_entity_poly.type
_entity_poly.pdbx_seq_one_letter_code
_entity_poly.pdbx_strand_id
1 'polypeptide(L)'
;MSAADLEATIEDAWEARDTITPATTGPVREAIEATLNALDDGTLRVAEPREDGSWHVNQWAKKAVLLGFRLKDMEPQSGGPQGSGWWDKVDSKFKGWGPAEWKEAGFRAVPNCVVRRSAYIA
;
A
#
# COMPACT_ATOMS: atom_id res chain seq x y z
N MET A 1 -7.06 4.54 14.78
CA MET A 1 -5.78 4.17 15.41
C MET A 1 -4.73 5.23 15.14
N SER A 2 -3.94 5.60 16.13
CA SER A 2 -2.79 6.47 15.95
C SER A 2 -1.66 5.75 15.22
N ALA A 3 -0.66 6.50 14.73
CA ALA A 3 0.53 5.90 14.11
C ALA A 3 1.24 4.95 15.08
N ALA A 4 1.32 5.31 16.38
CA ALA A 4 1.94 4.46 17.39
C ALA A 4 1.16 3.15 17.59
N ASP A 5 -0.17 3.19 17.54
CA ASP A 5 -1.01 1.99 17.64
C ASP A 5 -0.83 1.10 16.42
N LEU A 6 -0.76 1.69 15.22
CA LEU A 6 -0.52 0.95 13.99
C LEU A 6 0.86 0.28 14.05
N GLU A 7 1.90 1.01 14.45
CA GLU A 7 3.26 0.49 14.56
C GLU A 7 3.30 -0.73 15.49
N ALA A 8 2.72 -0.62 16.68
CA ALA A 8 2.71 -1.72 17.64
C ALA A 8 2.01 -2.96 17.08
N THR A 9 0.84 -2.78 16.45
CA THR A 9 0.10 -3.89 15.86
C THR A 9 0.85 -4.54 14.70
N ILE A 10 1.49 -3.72 13.84
CA ILE A 10 2.27 -4.23 12.71
C ILE A 10 3.50 -4.98 13.18
N GLU A 11 4.22 -4.48 14.20
CA GLU A 11 5.39 -5.16 14.73
C GLU A 11 5.02 -6.54 15.31
N ASP A 12 3.94 -6.62 16.06
CA ASP A 12 3.44 -7.88 16.59
C ASP A 12 3.03 -8.84 15.47
N ALA A 13 2.32 -8.33 14.47
CA ALA A 13 1.91 -9.12 13.31
C ALA A 13 3.12 -9.63 12.51
N TRP A 14 4.18 -8.83 12.42
CA TRP A 14 5.41 -9.23 11.74
C TRP A 14 6.06 -10.45 12.40
N GLU A 15 6.10 -10.48 13.73
CA GLU A 15 6.62 -11.64 14.46
C GLU A 15 5.76 -12.90 14.24
N ALA A 16 4.46 -12.72 14.02
CA ALA A 16 3.52 -13.82 13.75
C ALA A 16 3.16 -13.93 12.26
N ARG A 17 4.00 -13.45 11.35
CA ARG A 17 3.68 -13.31 9.93
C ARG A 17 3.29 -14.61 9.23
N ASP A 18 3.78 -15.73 9.70
CA ASP A 18 3.44 -17.02 9.11
C ASP A 18 1.98 -17.43 9.34
N THR A 19 1.29 -16.75 10.26
CA THR A 19 -0.14 -16.97 10.51
C THR A 19 -1.04 -16.10 9.64
N ILE A 20 -0.46 -15.14 8.89
CA ILE A 20 -1.23 -14.19 8.08
C ILE A 20 -1.47 -14.79 6.70
N THR A 21 -2.74 -14.85 6.31
CA THR A 21 -3.22 -15.45 5.06
C THR A 21 -4.30 -14.55 4.45
N PRO A 22 -4.76 -14.83 3.22
CA PRO A 22 -5.91 -14.11 2.66
C PRO A 22 -7.18 -14.21 3.50
N ALA A 23 -7.29 -15.20 4.38
CA ALA A 23 -8.43 -15.37 5.30
C ALA A 23 -8.29 -14.56 6.59
N THR A 24 -7.16 -13.93 6.85
CA THR A 24 -6.94 -13.12 8.05
C THR A 24 -7.95 -11.97 8.12
N THR A 25 -8.57 -11.80 9.29
CA THR A 25 -9.55 -10.74 9.56
C THR A 25 -9.22 -10.06 10.90
N GLY A 26 -9.99 -9.02 11.23
CA GLY A 26 -9.88 -8.34 12.52
C GLY A 26 -8.73 -7.34 12.61
N PRO A 27 -8.23 -7.06 13.84
CA PRO A 27 -7.30 -5.95 14.08
C PRO A 27 -6.03 -5.97 13.24
N VAL A 28 -5.48 -7.16 12.96
CA VAL A 28 -4.26 -7.27 12.15
C VAL A 28 -4.53 -6.81 10.72
N ARG A 29 -5.58 -7.31 10.08
CA ARG A 29 -5.94 -6.88 8.72
C ARG A 29 -6.26 -5.39 8.70
N GLU A 30 -7.02 -4.91 9.67
CA GLU A 30 -7.40 -3.50 9.76
C GLU A 30 -6.17 -2.60 9.88
N ALA A 31 -5.18 -2.99 10.69
CA ALA A 31 -3.95 -2.23 10.84
C ALA A 31 -3.11 -2.21 9.56
N ILE A 32 -3.00 -3.33 8.87
CA ILE A 32 -2.29 -3.41 7.59
C ILE A 32 -2.97 -2.51 6.56
N GLU A 33 -4.29 -2.63 6.40
CA GLU A 33 -5.05 -1.81 5.45
C GLU A 33 -4.97 -0.32 5.78
N ALA A 34 -5.09 0.06 7.05
CA ALA A 34 -4.97 1.46 7.47
C ALA A 34 -3.57 2.02 7.18
N THR A 35 -2.53 1.23 7.38
CA THR A 35 -1.15 1.63 7.08
C THR A 35 -0.95 1.83 5.58
N LEU A 36 -1.45 0.89 4.76
CA LEU A 36 -1.37 1.01 3.30
C LEU A 36 -2.12 2.24 2.78
N ASN A 37 -3.29 2.54 3.35
CA ASN A 37 -4.05 3.73 3.00
C ASN A 37 -3.30 5.02 3.38
N ALA A 38 -2.69 5.06 4.55
CA ALA A 38 -1.91 6.21 5.01
C ALA A 38 -0.66 6.44 4.13
N LEU A 39 -0.03 5.37 3.66
CA LEU A 39 1.07 5.46 2.70
C LEU A 39 0.56 5.97 1.35
N ASP A 40 -0.61 5.51 0.91
CA ASP A 40 -1.20 5.88 -0.38
C ASP A 40 -1.55 7.37 -0.46
N ASP A 41 -2.08 7.93 0.63
CA ASP A 41 -2.47 9.35 0.68
C ASP A 41 -1.36 10.28 1.19
N GLY A 42 -0.22 9.73 1.60
CA GLY A 42 0.94 10.51 2.01
C GLY A 42 0.91 11.00 3.46
N THR A 43 -0.08 10.62 4.26
CA THR A 43 -0.12 10.97 5.69
C THR A 43 0.92 10.21 6.50
N LEU A 44 1.39 9.09 5.97
CA LEU A 44 2.51 8.33 6.49
C LEU A 44 3.53 8.16 5.36
N ARG A 45 4.81 8.34 5.67
CA ARG A 45 5.90 8.13 4.71
C ARG A 45 6.83 7.05 5.23
N VAL A 46 7.39 6.25 4.32
CA VAL A 46 8.38 5.24 4.67
C VAL A 46 9.67 5.89 5.17
N ALA A 47 10.04 7.02 4.61
CA ALA A 47 11.21 7.80 5.03
C ALA A 47 10.84 9.27 5.14
N GLU A 48 11.29 9.91 6.19
CA GLU A 48 10.97 11.30 6.50
C GLU A 48 12.24 12.10 6.79
N PRO A 49 12.40 13.32 6.23
CA PRO A 49 13.50 14.19 6.62
C PRO A 49 13.26 14.75 8.02
N ARG A 50 14.32 14.86 8.81
CA ARG A 50 14.29 15.49 10.13
C ARG A 50 14.87 16.90 10.05
N GLU A 51 14.59 17.72 11.07
CA GLU A 51 15.05 19.11 11.14
C GLU A 51 16.58 19.23 11.12
N ASP A 52 17.30 18.23 11.63
CA ASP A 52 18.78 18.20 11.64
C ASP A 52 19.38 17.78 10.29
N GLY A 53 18.56 17.55 9.26
CA GLY A 53 19.01 17.10 7.94
C GLY A 53 19.18 15.59 7.80
N SER A 54 19.01 14.83 8.88
CA SER A 54 19.02 13.35 8.82
C SER A 54 17.67 12.82 8.30
N TRP A 55 17.65 11.56 7.92
CA TRP A 55 16.44 10.86 7.50
C TRP A 55 16.06 9.81 8.54
N HIS A 56 14.77 9.75 8.82
CA HIS A 56 14.20 8.68 9.64
C HIS A 56 13.45 7.71 8.74
N VAL A 57 13.73 6.41 8.89
CA VAL A 57 13.05 5.36 8.12
C VAL A 57 12.08 4.63 9.04
N ASN A 58 10.80 4.64 8.66
CA ASN A 58 9.75 3.90 9.37
C ASN A 58 9.76 2.44 8.91
N GLN A 59 10.65 1.64 9.48
CA GLN A 59 10.81 0.22 9.10
C GLN A 59 9.51 -0.56 9.25
N TRP A 60 8.70 -0.22 10.25
CA TRP A 60 7.42 -0.85 10.47
C TRP A 60 6.44 -0.64 9.31
N ALA A 61 6.49 0.52 8.65
CA ALA A 61 5.66 0.78 7.47
C ALA A 61 6.03 -0.15 6.32
N LYS A 62 7.33 -0.41 6.11
CA LYS A 62 7.79 -1.40 5.14
C LYS A 62 7.29 -2.80 5.49
N LYS A 63 7.33 -3.17 6.78
CA LYS A 63 6.78 -4.44 7.24
C LYS A 63 5.29 -4.57 6.90
N ALA A 64 4.52 -3.50 7.08
CA ALA A 64 3.11 -3.48 6.69
C ALA A 64 2.91 -3.74 5.19
N VAL A 65 3.73 -3.16 4.34
CA VAL A 65 3.68 -3.41 2.89
C VAL A 65 3.94 -4.89 2.60
N LEU A 66 4.95 -5.47 3.23
CA LEU A 66 5.27 -6.90 3.05
C LEU A 66 4.17 -7.81 3.58
N LEU A 67 3.54 -7.45 4.70
CA LEU A 67 2.40 -8.19 5.24
C LEU A 67 1.19 -8.10 4.31
N GLY A 68 1.02 -6.98 3.63
CA GLY A 68 -0.06 -6.78 2.67
C GLY A 68 -0.05 -7.82 1.54
N PHE A 69 1.12 -8.31 1.14
CA PHE A 69 1.22 -9.37 0.13
C PHE A 69 0.62 -10.70 0.62
N ARG A 70 0.56 -10.92 1.92
CA ARG A 70 0.00 -12.14 2.49
C ARG A 70 -1.52 -12.12 2.58
N LEU A 71 -2.13 -10.96 2.43
CA LEU A 71 -3.58 -10.78 2.55
C LEU A 71 -4.34 -11.10 1.26
N LYS A 72 -3.66 -11.28 0.14
CA LYS A 72 -4.29 -11.53 -1.15
C LYS A 72 -3.62 -12.69 -1.88
N ASP A 73 -4.43 -13.40 -2.63
CA ASP A 73 -3.93 -14.38 -3.59
C ASP A 73 -3.56 -13.70 -4.92
N MET A 74 -2.75 -14.38 -5.71
CA MET A 74 -2.50 -14.00 -7.10
C MET A 74 -3.79 -14.03 -7.88
N GLU A 75 -4.00 -13.06 -8.76
CA GLU A 75 -5.18 -13.01 -9.61
C GLU A 75 -4.87 -12.36 -10.97
N PRO A 76 -5.67 -12.64 -12.00
CA PRO A 76 -5.53 -11.94 -13.27
C PRO A 76 -5.86 -10.46 -13.10
N GLN A 77 -5.02 -9.61 -13.68
CA GLN A 77 -5.26 -8.16 -13.75
C GLN A 77 -5.32 -7.76 -15.22
N SER A 78 -6.40 -7.14 -15.63
CA SER A 78 -6.65 -6.71 -17.00
C SER A 78 -6.04 -5.35 -17.31
N GLY A 79 -6.03 -4.97 -18.59
CA GLY A 79 -5.58 -3.65 -19.03
C GLY A 79 -4.35 -3.67 -19.91
N GLY A 80 -3.82 -4.84 -20.22
CA GLY A 80 -2.72 -4.97 -21.15
C GLY A 80 -3.17 -4.83 -22.62
N PRO A 81 -2.20 -4.64 -23.54
CA PRO A 81 -2.50 -4.52 -24.97
C PRO A 81 -3.18 -5.78 -25.50
N GLN A 82 -4.13 -5.59 -26.41
CA GLN A 82 -4.80 -6.70 -27.13
C GLN A 82 -5.48 -7.72 -26.19
N GLY A 83 -6.03 -7.24 -25.07
CA GLY A 83 -6.70 -8.11 -24.12
C GLY A 83 -5.78 -8.92 -23.23
N SER A 84 -4.48 -8.68 -23.28
CA SER A 84 -3.54 -9.29 -22.35
C SER A 84 -3.65 -8.67 -20.95
N GLY A 85 -2.96 -9.23 -19.99
CA GLY A 85 -3.00 -8.75 -18.61
C GLY A 85 -1.80 -9.23 -17.83
N TRP A 86 -1.93 -9.13 -16.51
CA TRP A 86 -0.87 -9.50 -15.58
C TRP A 86 -1.38 -10.52 -14.57
N TRP A 87 -0.46 -11.22 -13.94
CA TRP A 87 -0.73 -12.15 -12.85
C TRP A 87 -0.07 -11.60 -11.59
N ASP A 88 -0.84 -10.93 -10.73
CA ASP A 88 -0.31 -10.24 -9.55
C ASP A 88 -1.39 -10.18 -8.46
N LYS A 89 -1.01 -9.71 -7.29
CA LYS A 89 -1.89 -9.59 -6.14
C LYS A 89 -2.07 -8.16 -5.64
N VAL A 90 -1.25 -7.22 -6.08
CA VAL A 90 -1.32 -5.82 -5.63
C VAL A 90 -2.14 -5.02 -6.63
N ASP A 91 -3.18 -4.34 -6.12
CA ASP A 91 -4.02 -3.49 -6.95
C ASP A 91 -3.25 -2.28 -7.47
N SER A 92 -3.65 -1.79 -8.64
CA SER A 92 -3.20 -0.48 -9.11
C SER A 92 -3.70 0.61 -8.15
N LYS A 93 -2.87 1.63 -7.92
CA LYS A 93 -3.32 2.85 -7.24
C LYS A 93 -4.55 3.46 -7.91
N PHE A 94 -4.65 3.32 -9.23
CA PHE A 94 -5.70 3.92 -10.04
C PHE A 94 -6.92 3.03 -10.23
N LYS A 95 -6.99 1.91 -9.53
CA LYS A 95 -8.13 0.99 -9.64
C LYS A 95 -9.44 1.72 -9.34
N GLY A 96 -10.36 1.68 -10.30
CA GLY A 96 -11.66 2.32 -10.17
C GLY A 96 -11.69 3.84 -10.37
N TRP A 97 -10.55 4.45 -10.72
CA TRP A 97 -10.50 5.89 -10.97
C TRP A 97 -11.25 6.27 -12.23
N GLY A 98 -12.04 7.33 -12.11
CA GLY A 98 -12.70 8.00 -13.23
C GLY A 98 -12.25 9.45 -13.31
N PRO A 99 -12.90 10.26 -14.18
CA PRO A 99 -12.52 11.66 -14.40
C PRO A 99 -12.41 12.50 -13.13
N ALA A 100 -13.27 12.27 -12.13
CA ALA A 100 -13.27 13.03 -10.88
C ALA A 100 -11.98 12.80 -10.09
N GLU A 101 -11.58 11.55 -9.93
CA GLU A 101 -10.36 11.18 -9.19
C GLU A 101 -9.12 11.69 -9.90
N TRP A 102 -9.07 11.59 -11.23
CA TRP A 102 -7.95 12.11 -12.02
C TRP A 102 -7.80 13.62 -11.90
N LYS A 103 -8.92 14.35 -11.96
CA LYS A 103 -8.90 15.81 -11.83
C LYS A 103 -8.44 16.25 -10.45
N GLU A 104 -8.91 15.57 -9.41
CA GLU A 104 -8.50 15.89 -8.04
C GLU A 104 -7.02 15.58 -7.81
N ALA A 105 -6.53 14.46 -8.32
CA ALA A 105 -5.13 14.07 -8.20
C ALA A 105 -4.18 15.04 -8.89
N GLY A 106 -4.58 15.60 -10.02
CA GLY A 106 -3.86 16.68 -10.69
C GLY A 106 -2.62 16.27 -11.47
N PHE A 107 -2.42 14.99 -11.77
CA PHE A 107 -1.31 14.52 -12.58
C PHE A 107 -1.81 13.67 -13.77
N ARG A 108 -0.92 13.42 -14.71
CA ARG A 108 -1.17 12.52 -15.84
C ARG A 108 -0.47 11.19 -15.61
N ALA A 109 -1.14 10.11 -16.01
CA ALA A 109 -0.55 8.77 -16.03
C ALA A 109 -0.59 8.28 -17.48
N VAL A 110 0.56 8.18 -18.10
CA VAL A 110 0.66 7.76 -19.50
C VAL A 110 0.48 6.24 -19.61
N PRO A 111 0.04 5.73 -20.78
CA PRO A 111 -0.05 4.30 -20.98
C PRO A 111 1.25 3.58 -20.67
N ASN A 112 1.13 2.38 -20.14
CA ASN A 112 2.22 1.51 -19.70
C ASN A 112 2.93 1.95 -18.41
N CYS A 113 2.51 3.03 -17.73
CA CYS A 113 2.99 3.28 -16.38
C CYS A 113 2.35 2.29 -15.41
N VAL A 114 3.12 1.88 -14.41
CA VAL A 114 2.66 1.00 -13.34
C VAL A 114 2.86 1.72 -12.01
N VAL A 115 1.76 1.97 -11.32
CA VAL A 115 1.77 2.56 -9.99
C VAL A 115 0.89 1.68 -9.11
N ARG A 116 1.49 1.06 -8.11
CA ARG A 116 0.78 0.16 -7.22
C ARG A 116 0.14 0.92 -6.08
N ARG A 117 -0.94 0.35 -5.52
CA ARG A 117 -1.55 0.84 -4.30
C ARG A 117 -0.48 1.05 -3.22
N SER A 118 -0.62 2.07 -2.42
CA SER A 118 0.27 2.57 -1.38
C SER A 118 1.46 3.39 -1.86
N ALA A 119 1.63 3.58 -3.16
CA ALA A 119 2.58 4.58 -3.66
C ALA A 119 1.95 5.98 -3.52
N TYR A 120 2.72 6.92 -2.99
CA TYR A 120 2.29 8.32 -2.91
C TYR A 120 2.90 9.13 -4.06
N ILE A 121 2.05 9.92 -4.70
CA ILE A 121 2.46 10.86 -5.75
C ILE A 121 2.13 12.26 -5.24
N ALA A 122 3.18 13.06 -5.02
CA ALA A 122 3.04 14.42 -4.51
C ALA A 122 2.37 15.37 -5.52
#